data_f78a3c2145b46d7caae6af50d57a5f82
#
_entry.id   f78a3c2145b46d7caae6af50d57a5f82
#
_cell.length_a   1.000
_cell.length_b   1.000
_cell.length_c   1.000
_cell.angle_alpha   90.00
_cell.angle_beta   90.00
_cell.angle_gamma   90.00
#
_symmetry.space_group_name_H-M   'P 1'
#
loop_
_entity.id
_entity.type
_entity.pdbx_description
1 polymer ?
#
loop_
_entity_poly.entity_id
_entity_poly.type
_entity_poly.pdbx_seq_one_letter_code
_entity_poly.pdbx_strand_id
1 'polypeptide(L)'
;MSGDGPFPDREQAADRQDQAAEERDRDAADRDELAGERDDTAHWRDQLAADREQAARQRETAAAQRDRAAGTRDRAAERRQLAADGREGPGEAGRWAGYEQAVIDREVDASERQLAAADREAAAQDRSEAVIDRREAVEERDAAAADRQAAARDRAAAAQDRARAAADREQAAVERAQRPPDDADLHP
;
A
#
# COMPACT_ATOMS: atom_id res chain seq x y z
N MET A 1 22.45 45.25 56.01
CA MET A 1 21.83 45.42 54.67
C MET A 1 22.45 44.35 53.81
N SER A 2 21.73 43.24 53.68
CA SER A 2 22.17 42.10 52.89
C SER A 2 21.96 42.42 51.41
N GLY A 3 23.07 42.50 50.66
CA GLY A 3 23.02 42.67 49.22
C GLY A 3 22.66 41.36 48.56
N ASP A 4 21.37 41.15 48.26
CA ASP A 4 20.97 40.18 47.27
C ASP A 4 21.47 40.70 45.91
N GLY A 5 22.61 40.17 45.46
CA GLY A 5 23.21 40.53 44.19
C GLY A 5 22.37 39.98 43.02
N PRO A 6 22.37 40.69 41.88
CA PRO A 6 21.59 40.27 40.67
C PRO A 6 22.11 39.04 39.95
N PHE A 7 23.07 38.31 40.54
CA PHE A 7 23.77 37.19 39.92
C PHE A 7 23.10 35.79 40.00
N PRO A 8 22.36 35.43 41.09
CA PRO A 8 21.68 34.14 41.14
C PRO A 8 20.60 33.99 40.06
N ASP A 9 20.02 35.07 39.59
CA ASP A 9 18.97 35.03 38.55
C ASP A 9 19.48 34.60 37.18
N ARG A 10 20.76 34.89 36.83
CA ARG A 10 21.35 34.55 35.53
C ARG A 10 21.75 33.07 35.44
N GLU A 11 22.31 32.50 36.49
CA GLU A 11 22.65 31.10 36.55
C GLU A 11 21.38 30.24 36.47
N GLN A 12 20.36 30.64 37.21
CA GLN A 12 19.05 30.00 37.12
C GLN A 12 18.37 30.18 35.73
N ALA A 13 18.67 31.26 35.02
CA ALA A 13 18.21 31.48 33.65
C ALA A 13 18.91 30.54 32.67
N ALA A 14 20.24 30.41 32.77
CA ALA A 14 21.02 29.49 31.96
C ALA A 14 20.62 28.02 32.19
N ASP A 15 20.41 27.63 33.48
CA ASP A 15 19.95 26.25 33.80
C ASP A 15 18.56 25.95 33.25
N ARG A 16 17.64 26.93 33.26
CA ARG A 16 16.32 26.81 32.66
C ARG A 16 16.39 26.67 31.13
N GLN A 17 17.34 27.37 30.48
CA GLN A 17 17.56 27.23 29.04
C GLN A 17 18.11 25.86 28.69
N ASP A 18 19.07 25.33 29.46
CA ASP A 18 19.60 23.97 29.24
C ASP A 18 18.51 22.90 29.45
N GLN A 19 17.67 23.03 30.48
CA GLN A 19 16.54 22.13 30.71
C GLN A 19 15.54 22.17 29.55
N ALA A 20 15.21 23.38 29.07
CA ALA A 20 14.32 23.53 27.91
C ALA A 20 14.94 22.97 26.62
N ALA A 21 16.25 23.04 26.45
CA ALA A 21 16.95 22.42 25.34
C ALA A 21 16.91 20.91 25.41
N GLU A 22 17.10 20.31 26.60
CA GLU A 22 16.97 18.86 26.79
C GLU A 22 15.57 18.33 26.52
N GLU A 23 14.53 19.06 26.94
CA GLU A 23 13.13 18.71 26.67
C GLU A 23 12.86 18.71 25.15
N ARG A 24 13.33 19.75 24.44
CA ARG A 24 13.19 19.80 22.97
C ARG A 24 13.93 18.69 22.24
N ASP A 25 15.10 18.29 22.71
CA ASP A 25 15.83 17.17 22.13
C ASP A 25 15.09 15.84 22.35
N ARG A 26 14.43 15.64 23.51
CA ARG A 26 13.59 14.47 23.76
C ARG A 26 12.38 14.48 22.83
N ASP A 27 11.67 15.61 22.75
CA ASP A 27 10.52 15.77 21.84
C ASP A 27 10.90 15.53 20.37
N ALA A 28 12.10 15.96 19.97
CA ALA A 28 12.61 15.71 18.63
C ALA A 28 12.93 14.23 18.39
N ALA A 29 13.47 13.54 19.38
CA ALA A 29 13.72 12.09 19.30
C ALA A 29 12.42 11.29 19.18
N ASP A 30 11.41 11.62 19.99
CA ASP A 30 10.10 10.97 19.92
C ASP A 30 9.42 11.18 18.56
N ARG A 31 9.55 12.38 17.96
CA ARG A 31 9.03 12.64 16.61
C ARG A 31 9.75 11.87 15.53
N ASP A 32 11.08 11.71 15.64
CA ASP A 32 11.84 10.89 14.69
C ASP A 32 11.47 9.40 14.78
N GLU A 33 11.20 8.88 15.98
CA GLU A 33 10.72 7.53 16.19
C GLU A 33 9.35 7.33 15.52
N LEU A 34 8.38 8.24 15.79
CA LEU A 34 7.06 8.22 15.17
C LEU A 34 7.14 8.32 13.63
N ALA A 35 8.07 9.13 13.11
CA ALA A 35 8.29 9.23 11.68
C ALA A 35 8.83 7.91 11.09
N GLY A 36 9.69 7.21 11.82
CA GLY A 36 10.17 5.86 11.46
C GLY A 36 9.04 4.84 11.36
N GLU A 37 8.18 4.78 12.39
CA GLU A 37 7.02 3.88 12.41
C GLU A 37 6.04 4.12 11.24
N ARG A 38 5.85 5.40 10.88
CA ARG A 38 5.01 5.76 9.72
C ARG A 38 5.64 5.34 8.40
N ASP A 39 6.95 5.47 8.24
CA ASP A 39 7.63 5.00 7.04
C ASP A 39 7.57 3.47 6.90
N ASP A 40 7.70 2.73 8.00
CA ASP A 40 7.55 1.28 8.02
C ASP A 40 6.11 0.87 7.65
N THR A 41 5.12 1.58 8.17
CA THR A 41 3.71 1.39 7.83
C THR A 41 3.46 1.67 6.35
N ALA A 42 4.00 2.75 5.81
CA ALA A 42 3.90 3.09 4.40
C ALA A 42 4.55 2.03 3.50
N HIS A 43 5.71 1.53 3.89
CA HIS A 43 6.39 0.45 3.17
C HIS A 43 5.56 -0.84 3.12
N TRP A 44 4.98 -1.24 4.26
CA TRP A 44 4.08 -2.40 4.33
C TRP A 44 2.86 -2.23 3.41
N ARG A 45 2.23 -1.04 3.40
CA ARG A 45 1.09 -0.74 2.51
C ARG A 45 1.47 -0.80 1.03
N ASP A 46 2.65 -0.34 0.67
CA ASP A 46 3.14 -0.46 -0.71
C ASP A 46 3.32 -1.92 -1.14
N GLN A 47 3.81 -2.77 -0.24
CA GLN A 47 3.92 -4.20 -0.50
C GLN A 47 2.54 -4.83 -0.70
N LEU A 48 1.59 -4.52 0.18
CA LEU A 48 0.21 -5.01 0.06
C LEU A 48 -0.45 -4.56 -1.25
N ALA A 49 -0.25 -3.31 -1.65
CA ALA A 49 -0.74 -2.80 -2.92
C ALA A 49 -0.12 -3.53 -4.13
N ALA A 50 1.18 -3.84 -4.07
CA ALA A 50 1.85 -4.61 -5.11
C ALA A 50 1.32 -6.04 -5.22
N ASP A 51 1.07 -6.70 -4.10
CA ASP A 51 0.51 -8.06 -4.04
C ASP A 51 -0.91 -8.10 -4.63
N ARG A 52 -1.77 -7.12 -4.29
CA ARG A 52 -3.11 -6.98 -4.87
C ARG A 52 -3.07 -6.74 -6.37
N GLU A 53 -2.17 -5.90 -6.84
CA GLU A 53 -2.00 -5.66 -8.27
C GLU A 53 -1.54 -6.92 -9.01
N GLN A 54 -0.67 -7.71 -8.41
CA GLN A 54 -0.26 -9.00 -8.95
C GLN A 54 -1.43 -9.98 -8.99
N ALA A 55 -2.25 -10.06 -7.94
CA ALA A 55 -3.46 -10.88 -7.89
C ALA A 55 -4.44 -10.48 -9.01
N ALA A 56 -4.67 -9.19 -9.20
CA ALA A 56 -5.52 -8.68 -10.28
C ALA A 56 -5.04 -9.12 -11.67
N ARG A 57 -3.73 -9.03 -11.93
CA ARG A 57 -3.14 -9.50 -13.21
C ARG A 57 -3.31 -11.01 -13.41
N GLN A 58 -3.17 -11.80 -12.35
CA GLN A 58 -3.37 -13.24 -12.40
C GLN A 58 -4.82 -13.59 -12.73
N ARG A 59 -5.81 -12.92 -12.10
CA ARG A 59 -7.23 -13.07 -12.40
C ARG A 59 -7.56 -12.70 -13.83
N GLU A 60 -7.04 -11.59 -14.34
CA GLU A 60 -7.24 -11.22 -15.75
C GLU A 60 -6.67 -12.25 -16.73
N THR A 61 -5.51 -12.79 -16.41
CA THR A 61 -4.90 -13.86 -17.21
C THR A 61 -5.79 -15.11 -17.19
N ALA A 62 -6.30 -15.50 -16.03
CA ALA A 62 -7.22 -16.63 -15.88
C ALA A 62 -8.52 -16.39 -16.64
N ALA A 63 -9.11 -15.20 -16.54
CA ALA A 63 -10.30 -14.81 -17.29
C ALA A 63 -10.09 -14.93 -18.80
N ALA A 64 -8.97 -14.43 -19.31
CA ALA A 64 -8.63 -14.52 -20.73
C ALA A 64 -8.45 -15.97 -21.21
N GLN A 65 -7.90 -16.86 -20.35
CA GLN A 65 -7.77 -18.28 -20.66
C GLN A 65 -9.14 -18.95 -20.72
N ARG A 66 -10.05 -18.68 -19.77
CA ARG A 66 -11.42 -19.20 -19.79
C ARG A 66 -12.22 -18.74 -20.99
N ASP A 67 -12.12 -17.45 -21.36
CA ASP A 67 -12.77 -16.94 -22.57
C ASP A 67 -12.27 -17.63 -23.85
N ARG A 68 -10.97 -17.91 -23.94
CA ARG A 68 -10.41 -18.67 -25.08
C ARG A 68 -10.91 -20.12 -25.09
N ALA A 69 -11.01 -20.77 -23.93
CA ALA A 69 -11.53 -22.12 -23.81
C ALA A 69 -13.00 -22.18 -24.23
N ALA A 70 -13.83 -21.24 -23.74
CA ALA A 70 -15.22 -21.09 -24.12
C ALA A 70 -15.37 -20.91 -25.64
N GLY A 71 -14.61 -19.99 -26.23
CA GLY A 71 -14.64 -19.77 -27.68
C GLY A 71 -14.15 -20.97 -28.49
N THR A 72 -13.28 -21.83 -27.94
CA THR A 72 -12.86 -23.06 -28.60
C THR A 72 -13.96 -24.10 -28.57
N ARG A 73 -14.70 -24.26 -27.45
CA ARG A 73 -15.86 -25.14 -27.33
C ARG A 73 -17.00 -24.72 -28.25
N ASP A 74 -17.30 -23.42 -28.31
CA ASP A 74 -18.33 -22.92 -29.23
C ASP A 74 -18.03 -23.27 -30.70
N ARG A 75 -16.79 -23.00 -31.14
CA ARG A 75 -16.37 -23.35 -32.50
C ARG A 75 -16.39 -24.86 -32.78
N ALA A 76 -16.12 -25.68 -31.75
CA ALA A 76 -16.22 -27.12 -31.88
C ALA A 76 -17.67 -27.59 -32.04
N ALA A 77 -18.59 -27.04 -31.25
CA ALA A 77 -20.03 -27.28 -31.35
C ALA A 77 -20.59 -26.87 -32.72
N GLU A 78 -20.23 -25.66 -33.19
CA GLU A 78 -20.64 -25.16 -34.51
C GLU A 78 -20.17 -26.08 -35.66
N ARG A 79 -18.89 -26.52 -35.62
CA ARG A 79 -18.39 -27.47 -36.64
C ARG A 79 -19.13 -28.79 -36.63
N ARG A 80 -19.48 -29.35 -35.45
CA ARG A 80 -20.26 -30.60 -35.36
C ARG A 80 -21.67 -30.41 -35.91
N GLN A 81 -22.31 -29.26 -35.61
CA GLN A 81 -23.62 -28.94 -36.15
C GLN A 81 -23.59 -28.86 -37.67
N LEU A 82 -22.66 -28.11 -38.26
CA LEU A 82 -22.50 -28.06 -39.72
C LEU A 82 -22.23 -29.42 -40.36
N ALA A 83 -21.44 -30.29 -39.69
CA ALA A 83 -21.18 -31.65 -40.16
C ALA A 83 -22.41 -32.54 -40.05
N ALA A 84 -23.29 -32.35 -39.07
CA ALA A 84 -24.56 -33.05 -38.93
C ALA A 84 -25.54 -32.66 -40.04
N ASP A 85 -25.69 -31.33 -40.27
CA ASP A 85 -26.54 -30.78 -41.35
C ASP A 85 -26.13 -31.29 -42.73
N GLY A 86 -24.84 -31.52 -42.98
CA GLY A 86 -24.31 -32.07 -44.25
C GLY A 86 -24.50 -33.60 -44.44
N ARG A 87 -24.94 -34.33 -43.40
CA ARG A 87 -25.15 -35.79 -43.47
C ARG A 87 -26.57 -36.21 -43.85
N GLU A 88 -27.51 -35.31 -44.01
CA GLU A 88 -28.88 -35.59 -44.42
C GLU A 88 -28.92 -36.06 -45.87
N GLY A 89 -28.50 -37.32 -46.12
CA GLY A 89 -28.55 -37.98 -47.42
C GLY A 89 -29.60 -39.08 -47.51
N PRO A 90 -30.11 -39.42 -48.73
CA PRO A 90 -31.30 -40.29 -48.91
C PRO A 90 -30.98 -41.78 -48.89
N GLY A 91 -31.15 -42.45 -47.75
CA GLY A 91 -31.10 -43.90 -47.66
C GLY A 91 -31.65 -44.43 -46.33
N GLU A 92 -32.56 -45.47 -46.35
CA GLU A 92 -33.23 -45.89 -45.11
C GLU A 92 -32.30 -46.52 -44.07
N ALA A 93 -31.32 -47.30 -44.45
CA ALA A 93 -30.36 -47.90 -43.49
C ALA A 93 -29.40 -46.90 -42.88
N GLY A 94 -29.08 -45.86 -43.61
CA GLY A 94 -28.27 -44.75 -43.07
C GLY A 94 -29.01 -43.82 -42.11
N ARG A 95 -30.36 -43.82 -42.16
CA ARG A 95 -31.19 -42.95 -41.33
C ARG A 95 -31.16 -43.28 -39.84
N TRP A 96 -31.14 -44.59 -39.49
CA TRP A 96 -31.10 -45.01 -38.09
C TRP A 96 -29.73 -44.75 -37.44
N ALA A 97 -28.63 -45.16 -38.09
CA ALA A 97 -27.30 -44.85 -37.58
C ALA A 97 -27.01 -43.37 -37.55
N GLY A 98 -27.52 -42.63 -38.54
CA GLY A 98 -27.45 -41.14 -38.53
C GLY A 98 -28.28 -40.48 -37.43
N TYR A 99 -29.43 -41.06 -37.06
CA TYR A 99 -30.27 -40.56 -35.98
C TYR A 99 -29.61 -40.74 -34.60
N GLU A 100 -29.08 -41.94 -34.31
CA GLU A 100 -28.36 -42.18 -33.05
C GLU A 100 -27.13 -41.24 -32.91
N GLN A 101 -26.37 -41.09 -33.98
CA GLN A 101 -25.21 -40.19 -33.98
C GLN A 101 -25.65 -38.75 -33.79
N ALA A 102 -26.74 -38.30 -34.41
CA ALA A 102 -27.29 -36.95 -34.26
C ALA A 102 -27.82 -36.67 -32.84
N VAL A 103 -28.30 -37.70 -32.13
CA VAL A 103 -28.69 -37.56 -30.70
C VAL A 103 -27.45 -37.36 -29.86
N ILE A 104 -26.41 -38.20 -30.04
CA ILE A 104 -25.14 -38.08 -29.30
C ILE A 104 -24.49 -36.73 -29.58
N ASP A 105 -24.41 -36.32 -30.84
CA ASP A 105 -23.82 -35.03 -31.21
C ASP A 105 -24.56 -33.86 -30.54
N ARG A 106 -25.90 -33.90 -30.45
CA ARG A 106 -26.70 -32.86 -29.75
C ARG A 106 -26.45 -32.83 -28.24
N GLU A 107 -26.31 -33.97 -27.59
CA GLU A 107 -26.01 -34.06 -26.16
C GLU A 107 -24.60 -33.51 -25.87
N VAL A 108 -23.61 -33.88 -26.70
CA VAL A 108 -22.24 -33.31 -26.60
C VAL A 108 -22.25 -31.83 -26.81
N ASP A 109 -22.94 -31.30 -27.83
CA ASP A 109 -23.04 -29.87 -28.10
C ASP A 109 -23.74 -29.11 -26.99
N ALA A 110 -24.79 -29.71 -26.37
CA ALA A 110 -25.44 -29.11 -25.21
C ALA A 110 -24.48 -29.02 -24.01
N SER A 111 -23.74 -30.09 -23.74
CA SER A 111 -22.73 -30.13 -22.68
C SER A 111 -21.61 -29.12 -22.92
N GLU A 112 -21.06 -29.05 -24.14
CA GLU A 112 -20.01 -28.08 -24.50
C GLU A 112 -20.49 -26.64 -24.37
N ARG A 113 -21.72 -26.31 -24.75
CA ARG A 113 -22.32 -25.00 -24.57
C ARG A 113 -22.50 -24.61 -23.10
N GLN A 114 -22.91 -25.58 -22.25
CA GLN A 114 -23.01 -25.38 -20.81
C GLN A 114 -21.60 -25.07 -20.19
N LEU A 115 -20.59 -25.84 -20.57
CA LEU A 115 -19.22 -25.60 -20.12
C LEU A 115 -18.69 -24.24 -20.60
N ALA A 116 -18.98 -23.88 -21.85
CA ALA A 116 -18.59 -22.55 -22.36
C ALA A 116 -19.30 -21.41 -21.64
N ALA A 117 -20.57 -21.59 -21.26
CA ALA A 117 -21.30 -20.61 -20.45
C ALA A 117 -20.70 -20.47 -19.04
N ALA A 118 -20.39 -21.60 -18.38
CA ALA A 118 -19.74 -21.60 -17.07
C ALA A 118 -18.35 -20.94 -17.11
N ASP A 119 -17.55 -21.20 -18.16
CA ASP A 119 -16.24 -20.53 -18.33
C ASP A 119 -16.40 -19.02 -18.49
N ARG A 120 -17.40 -18.53 -19.22
CA ARG A 120 -17.66 -17.10 -19.37
C ARG A 120 -18.10 -16.44 -18.07
N GLU A 121 -18.95 -17.14 -17.31
CA GLU A 121 -19.39 -16.65 -16.00
C GLU A 121 -18.21 -16.54 -15.03
N ALA A 122 -17.36 -17.58 -14.94
CA ALA A 122 -16.16 -17.55 -14.13
C ALA A 122 -15.16 -16.47 -14.60
N ALA A 123 -15.02 -16.26 -15.92
CA ALA A 123 -14.18 -15.18 -16.44
C ALA A 123 -14.75 -13.79 -16.10
N ALA A 124 -16.06 -13.62 -16.08
CA ALA A 124 -16.69 -12.37 -15.64
C ALA A 124 -16.46 -12.10 -14.15
N GLN A 125 -16.55 -13.15 -13.32
CA GLN A 125 -16.24 -13.06 -11.90
C GLN A 125 -14.77 -12.68 -11.65
N ASP A 126 -13.82 -13.36 -12.31
CA ASP A 126 -12.39 -13.04 -12.19
C ASP A 126 -12.12 -11.56 -12.56
N ARG A 127 -12.76 -11.03 -13.61
CA ARG A 127 -12.61 -9.61 -13.98
C ARG A 127 -13.18 -8.67 -12.92
N SER A 128 -14.32 -9.01 -12.33
CA SER A 128 -14.93 -8.23 -11.25
C SER A 128 -14.01 -8.15 -10.03
N GLU A 129 -13.44 -9.29 -9.63
CA GLU A 129 -12.51 -9.36 -8.51
C GLU A 129 -11.21 -8.60 -8.80
N ALA A 130 -10.69 -8.69 -10.04
CA ALA A 130 -9.52 -7.93 -10.44
C ALA A 130 -9.72 -6.41 -10.38
N VAL A 131 -10.93 -5.91 -10.64
CA VAL A 131 -11.28 -4.49 -10.47
C VAL A 131 -11.25 -4.08 -9.01
N ILE A 132 -11.78 -4.94 -8.12
CA ILE A 132 -11.75 -4.71 -6.67
C ILE A 132 -10.30 -4.65 -6.16
N ASP A 133 -9.48 -5.65 -6.51
CA ASP A 133 -8.07 -5.69 -6.10
C ASP A 133 -7.31 -4.42 -6.53
N ARG A 134 -7.54 -3.94 -7.75
CA ARG A 134 -6.91 -2.71 -8.22
C ARG A 134 -7.35 -1.48 -7.45
N ARG A 135 -8.63 -1.39 -7.14
CA ARG A 135 -9.16 -0.28 -6.35
C ARG A 135 -8.52 -0.25 -4.96
N GLU A 136 -8.50 -1.40 -4.30
CA GLU A 136 -7.87 -1.53 -2.99
C GLU A 136 -6.36 -1.23 -3.04
N ALA A 137 -5.66 -1.64 -4.11
CA ALA A 137 -4.25 -1.31 -4.31
C ALA A 137 -4.01 0.21 -4.45
N VAL A 138 -4.93 0.94 -5.08
CA VAL A 138 -4.85 2.41 -5.16
C VAL A 138 -5.07 3.03 -3.78
N GLU A 139 -6.09 2.59 -3.04
CA GLU A 139 -6.39 3.08 -1.69
C GLU A 139 -5.19 2.88 -0.73
N GLU A 140 -4.50 1.73 -0.81
CA GLU A 140 -3.30 1.48 -0.01
C GLU A 140 -2.12 2.39 -0.41
N ARG A 141 -1.92 2.65 -1.70
CA ARG A 141 -0.86 3.59 -2.14
C ARG A 141 -1.14 5.01 -1.69
N ASP A 142 -2.38 5.45 -1.74
CA ASP A 142 -2.78 6.78 -1.28
C ASP A 142 -2.55 6.92 0.23
N ALA A 143 -2.89 5.89 1.00
CA ALA A 143 -2.63 5.85 2.44
C ALA A 143 -1.10 5.84 2.73
N ALA A 144 -0.31 5.07 2.01
CA ALA A 144 1.15 5.06 2.13
C ALA A 144 1.77 6.43 1.81
N ALA A 145 1.24 7.12 0.80
CA ALA A 145 1.69 8.47 0.47
C ALA A 145 1.36 9.47 1.60
N ALA A 146 0.18 9.37 2.23
CA ALA A 146 -0.21 10.19 3.37
C ALA A 146 0.70 9.95 4.59
N ASP A 147 1.05 8.70 4.89
CA ASP A 147 1.97 8.36 5.98
C ASP A 147 3.36 8.94 5.75
N ARG A 148 3.92 8.84 4.53
CA ARG A 148 5.22 9.46 4.20
C ARG A 148 5.20 10.97 4.34
N GLN A 149 4.09 11.61 3.95
CA GLN A 149 3.95 13.06 4.13
C GLN A 149 3.89 13.44 5.61
N ALA A 150 3.23 12.65 6.44
CA ALA A 150 3.20 12.85 7.88
C ALA A 150 4.59 12.65 8.49
N ALA A 151 5.30 11.58 8.14
CA ALA A 151 6.68 11.32 8.58
C ALA A 151 7.63 12.47 8.19
N ALA A 152 7.50 13.02 6.98
CA ALA A 152 8.30 14.14 6.55
C ALA A 152 8.05 15.42 7.38
N ARG A 153 6.79 15.68 7.77
CA ARG A 153 6.43 16.81 8.65
C ARG A 153 7.02 16.63 10.05
N ASP A 154 6.96 15.43 10.61
CA ASP A 154 7.51 15.13 11.94
C ASP A 154 9.02 15.32 11.95
N ARG A 155 9.75 14.83 10.93
CA ARG A 155 11.19 15.06 10.79
C ARG A 155 11.54 16.55 10.66
N ALA A 156 10.74 17.30 9.90
CA ALA A 156 10.94 18.75 9.78
C ALA A 156 10.73 19.46 11.13
N ALA A 157 9.70 19.07 11.90
CA ALA A 157 9.47 19.60 13.24
C ALA A 157 10.62 19.22 14.20
N ALA A 158 11.06 17.97 14.19
CA ALA A 158 12.20 17.49 14.99
C ALA A 158 13.48 18.28 14.66
N ALA A 159 13.76 18.55 13.40
CA ALA A 159 14.90 19.36 12.99
C ALA A 159 14.81 20.81 13.51
N GLN A 160 13.62 21.40 13.52
CA GLN A 160 13.40 22.74 14.08
C GLN A 160 13.63 22.76 15.60
N ASP A 161 13.15 21.75 16.32
CA ASP A 161 13.33 21.66 17.78
C ASP A 161 14.79 21.48 18.16
N ARG A 162 15.54 20.65 17.42
CA ARG A 162 17.00 20.54 17.61
C ARG A 162 17.74 21.87 17.34
N ALA A 163 17.31 22.60 16.30
CA ALA A 163 17.91 23.90 16.01
C ALA A 163 17.64 24.92 17.13
N ARG A 164 16.44 24.91 17.70
CA ARG A 164 16.09 25.76 18.86
C ARG A 164 16.86 25.34 20.11
N ALA A 165 16.95 24.04 20.38
CA ALA A 165 17.73 23.50 21.50
C ALA A 165 19.22 23.91 21.42
N ALA A 166 19.78 23.87 20.21
CA ALA A 166 21.16 24.34 19.98
C ALA A 166 21.32 25.83 20.28
N ALA A 167 20.37 26.65 19.81
CA ALA A 167 20.38 28.09 20.09
C ALA A 167 20.24 28.42 21.59
N ASP A 168 19.39 27.72 22.32
CA ASP A 168 19.23 27.89 23.78
C ASP A 168 20.51 27.52 24.53
N ARG A 169 21.20 26.43 24.14
CA ARG A 169 22.52 26.08 24.74
C ARG A 169 23.58 27.12 24.46
N GLU A 170 23.62 27.68 23.24
CA GLU A 170 24.55 28.74 22.88
C GLU A 170 24.28 29.96 23.73
N GLN A 171 23.02 30.35 23.90
CA GLN A 171 22.63 31.48 24.73
C GLN A 171 23.01 31.24 26.21
N ALA A 172 22.74 30.07 26.76
CA ALA A 172 23.13 29.67 28.11
C ALA A 172 24.65 29.75 28.33
N ALA A 173 25.42 29.29 27.33
CA ALA A 173 26.88 29.39 27.37
C ALA A 173 27.40 30.82 27.38
N VAL A 174 26.80 31.72 26.59
CA VAL A 174 27.12 33.16 26.57
C VAL A 174 26.80 33.79 27.92
N GLU A 175 25.65 33.48 28.52
CA GLU A 175 25.25 34.01 29.84
C GLU A 175 26.22 33.56 30.95
N ARG A 176 26.68 32.29 30.92
CA ARG A 176 27.71 31.81 31.86
C ARG A 176 29.07 32.49 31.63
N ALA A 177 29.48 32.68 30.37
CA ALA A 177 30.77 33.33 30.05
C ALA A 177 30.82 34.82 30.44
N GLN A 178 29.69 35.49 30.51
CA GLN A 178 29.59 36.89 30.94
C GLN A 178 29.58 37.04 32.49
N ARG A 179 29.70 35.94 33.23
CA ARG A 179 29.81 35.95 34.68
C ARG A 179 31.14 36.60 35.07
N PRO A 180 31.16 37.69 35.89
CA PRO A 180 32.39 38.22 36.41
C PRO A 180 33.05 37.18 37.36
N PRO A 181 34.37 37.14 37.44
CA PRO A 181 35.05 36.23 38.38
C PRO A 181 34.56 36.55 39.80
N ASP A 182 34.26 35.48 40.57
CA ASP A 182 33.87 35.60 41.96
C ASP A 182 35.00 36.33 42.73
N ASP A 183 34.69 37.47 43.38
CA ASP A 183 35.59 38.23 44.22
C ASP A 183 36.13 37.46 45.44
N ALA A 184 35.78 36.16 45.57
CA ALA A 184 36.21 35.30 46.67
C ALA A 184 37.74 35.01 46.71
N ASP A 185 38.43 35.15 45.58
CA ASP A 185 39.86 34.89 45.49
C ASP A 185 40.76 36.15 45.73
N LEU A 186 40.13 37.28 46.07
CA LEU A 186 40.87 38.57 46.28
C LEU A 186 41.12 38.94 47.75
N HIS A 187 40.88 38.06 48.70
CA HIS A 187 41.26 38.30 50.08
C HIS A 187 42.47 37.42 50.46
N PRO A 188 43.67 38.03 50.66
CA PRO A 188 44.81 37.33 51.23
C PRO A 188 44.64 37.11 52.76
#